data_3f0c08a9dcba19e1e9f28d43ab60c304
#
_entry.id   3f0c08a9dcba19e1e9f28d43ab60c304
#
_cell.length_a   1.000
_cell.length_b   1.000
_cell.length_c   1.000
_cell.angle_alpha   90.00
_cell.angle_beta   90.00
_cell.angle_gamma   90.00
#
_symmetry.space_group_name_H-M   'P 1'
#
loop_
_entity.id
_entity.type
_entity.pdbx_description
1 polymer ?
#
loop_
_entity_poly.entity_id
_entity_poly.type
_entity_poly.pdbx_seq_one_letter_code
_entity_poly.pdbx_strand_id
1 'polypeptide(L)'
;MKPFAALFCALLLSLSVQAQERLHRTVDPDFQAPEYIRGASLYGKTLVIFGDSYVQNHVRPVEETWHYKLAAKYNMEYRNFGWNGNCVAYDRTAENFGPAMFERYQVLPEHADYVIVCAGHNDASRMMYTGEGTDFFREKLKVLCEGLIHKYPGAKLCFVTPWAVPRPMFPEMTAVLLEVCASYSIPVFDATRNSGIYVMDENFRSIYFQSPGDTAHLNAAGHDLFLPKMEHFLLGL
;
A
#
# COMPACT_ATOMS: atom_id res chain seq x y z
N MET A 1 -13.48 -29.09 31.17
CA MET A 1 -13.42 -27.62 31.05
C MET A 1 -12.40 -27.20 29.99
N LYS A 2 -12.60 -27.50 28.70
CA LYS A 2 -11.64 -27.11 27.62
C LYS A 2 -12.24 -26.61 26.29
N PRO A 3 -13.54 -26.30 26.12
CA PRO A 3 -13.99 -25.66 24.87
C PRO A 3 -14.06 -24.12 24.92
N PHE A 4 -14.03 -23.47 26.08
CA PHE A 4 -14.18 -22.02 26.19
C PHE A 4 -12.94 -21.24 25.82
N ALA A 5 -11.73 -21.76 26.03
CA ALA A 5 -10.49 -21.06 25.72
C ALA A 5 -10.22 -20.97 24.20
N ALA A 6 -10.56 -22.01 23.43
CA ALA A 6 -10.37 -22.03 21.98
C ALA A 6 -11.35 -21.08 21.25
N LEU A 7 -12.59 -20.96 21.74
CA LEU A 7 -13.58 -20.05 21.18
C LEU A 7 -13.21 -18.56 21.44
N PHE A 8 -12.65 -18.28 22.62
CA PHE A 8 -12.24 -16.93 23.00
C PHE A 8 -10.99 -16.46 22.21
N CYS A 9 -10.02 -17.36 21.97
CA CYS A 9 -8.88 -17.06 21.08
C CYS A 9 -9.29 -16.85 19.64
N ALA A 10 -10.22 -17.63 19.10
CA ALA A 10 -10.72 -17.46 17.73
C ALA A 10 -11.50 -16.15 17.58
N LEU A 11 -12.28 -15.75 18.59
CA LEU A 11 -13.01 -14.49 18.59
C LEU A 11 -12.08 -13.27 18.70
N LEU A 12 -11.02 -13.35 19.52
CA LEU A 12 -10.01 -12.29 19.63
C LEU A 12 -9.18 -12.14 18.34
N LEU A 13 -8.83 -13.27 17.70
CA LEU A 13 -8.17 -13.26 16.40
C LEU A 13 -9.07 -12.67 15.31
N SER A 14 -10.36 -13.00 15.28
CA SER A 14 -11.30 -12.43 14.31
C SER A 14 -11.51 -10.92 14.52
N LEU A 15 -11.58 -10.45 15.75
CA LEU A 15 -11.67 -9.03 16.08
C LEU A 15 -10.40 -8.27 15.72
N SER A 16 -9.22 -8.87 15.90
CA SER A 16 -7.94 -8.24 15.51
C SER A 16 -7.77 -8.15 14.00
N VAL A 17 -8.26 -9.13 13.24
CA VAL A 17 -8.20 -9.14 11.77
C VAL A 17 -9.14 -8.10 11.18
N GLN A 18 -10.38 -7.98 11.67
CA GLN A 18 -11.30 -6.92 11.23
C GLN A 18 -10.81 -5.51 11.57
N ALA A 19 -10.09 -5.33 12.69
CA ALA A 19 -9.54 -4.05 13.08
C ALA A 19 -8.39 -3.54 12.17
N GLN A 20 -7.85 -4.39 11.29
CA GLN A 20 -6.75 -4.01 10.37
C GLN A 20 -7.21 -3.61 8.98
N GLU A 21 -8.37 -4.09 8.53
CA GLU A 21 -8.98 -3.65 7.29
C GLU A 21 -9.65 -2.28 7.49
N ARG A 22 -9.23 -1.27 6.71
CA ARG A 22 -9.72 0.10 6.87
C ARG A 22 -11.00 0.38 6.10
N LEU A 23 -11.13 -0.25 4.94
CA LEU A 23 -12.30 -0.09 4.08
C LEU A 23 -12.44 -1.33 3.18
N HIS A 24 -13.67 -1.81 3.06
CA HIS A 24 -14.06 -2.84 2.11
C HIS A 24 -15.19 -2.33 1.23
N ARG A 25 -14.98 -2.35 -0.08
CA ARG A 25 -16.00 -2.08 -1.09
C ARG A 25 -16.24 -3.36 -1.90
N THR A 26 -17.48 -3.81 -1.96
CA THR A 26 -17.89 -4.95 -2.79
C THR A 26 -18.14 -4.51 -4.24
N VAL A 27 -18.07 -5.47 -5.17
CA VAL A 27 -18.53 -5.27 -6.54
C VAL A 27 -20.02 -4.87 -6.51
N ASP A 28 -20.37 -3.84 -7.28
CA ASP A 28 -21.76 -3.42 -7.47
C ASP A 28 -22.35 -4.20 -8.67
N PRO A 29 -23.34 -5.08 -8.46
CA PRO A 29 -23.93 -5.88 -9.54
C PRO A 29 -24.71 -5.03 -10.56
N ASP A 30 -25.17 -3.83 -10.15
CA ASP A 30 -25.94 -2.93 -11.00
C ASP A 30 -25.08 -1.86 -11.70
N PHE A 31 -23.74 -1.96 -11.55
CA PHE A 31 -22.80 -1.01 -12.13
C PHE A 31 -22.83 -0.99 -13.65
N GLN A 32 -23.26 0.16 -14.21
CA GLN A 32 -23.34 0.37 -15.66
C GLN A 32 -22.00 0.89 -16.21
N ALA A 33 -21.11 -0.02 -16.58
CA ALA A 33 -19.82 0.36 -17.15
C ALA A 33 -19.90 0.52 -18.67
N PRO A 34 -19.18 1.50 -19.25
CA PRO A 34 -18.90 1.54 -20.69
C PRO A 34 -18.15 0.28 -21.14
N GLU A 35 -18.26 -0.07 -22.42
CA GLU A 35 -17.66 -1.29 -22.97
C GLU A 35 -16.14 -1.36 -22.76
N TYR A 36 -15.44 -0.24 -22.95
CA TYR A 36 -13.99 -0.17 -22.75
C TYR A 36 -13.57 -0.41 -21.28
N ILE A 37 -14.44 -0.13 -20.31
CA ILE A 37 -14.22 -0.46 -18.90
C ILE A 37 -14.45 -1.95 -18.67
N ARG A 38 -15.54 -2.50 -19.19
CA ARG A 38 -15.86 -3.94 -19.04
C ARG A 38 -14.82 -4.86 -19.67
N GLY A 39 -14.18 -4.42 -20.77
CA GLY A 39 -13.10 -5.15 -21.44
C GLY A 39 -11.73 -5.05 -20.78
N ALA A 40 -11.56 -4.18 -19.76
CA ALA A 40 -10.28 -4.00 -19.09
C ALA A 40 -9.95 -5.15 -18.12
N SER A 41 -8.66 -5.46 -17.98
CA SER A 41 -8.15 -6.50 -17.07
C SER A 41 -8.50 -6.28 -15.60
N LEU A 42 -8.78 -5.04 -15.21
CA LEU A 42 -9.14 -4.62 -13.85
C LEU A 42 -10.62 -4.83 -13.52
N TYR A 43 -11.51 -4.92 -14.53
CA TYR A 43 -12.96 -4.92 -14.31
C TYR A 43 -13.42 -6.11 -13.45
N GLY A 44 -14.16 -5.82 -12.39
CA GLY A 44 -14.75 -6.83 -11.49
C GLY A 44 -13.74 -7.65 -10.68
N LYS A 45 -12.46 -7.25 -10.67
CA LYS A 45 -11.37 -7.95 -9.97
C LYS A 45 -11.28 -7.58 -8.50
N THR A 46 -10.64 -8.43 -7.70
CA THR A 46 -10.34 -8.14 -6.29
C THR A 46 -8.99 -7.43 -6.17
N LEU A 47 -9.02 -6.20 -5.64
CA LEU A 47 -7.85 -5.40 -5.32
C LEU A 47 -7.60 -5.37 -3.82
N VAL A 48 -6.47 -5.90 -3.39
CA VAL A 48 -5.91 -5.72 -2.06
C VAL A 48 -4.84 -4.63 -2.13
N ILE A 49 -5.02 -3.56 -1.35
CA ILE A 49 -4.02 -2.50 -1.19
C ILE A 49 -3.45 -2.55 0.21
N PHE A 50 -2.12 -2.64 0.32
CA PHE A 50 -1.40 -2.89 1.56
C PHE A 50 -0.30 -1.85 1.76
N GLY A 51 -0.21 -1.24 2.95
CA GLY A 51 0.78 -0.21 3.14
C GLY A 51 0.65 0.60 4.43
N ASP A 52 1.23 1.78 4.38
CA ASP A 52 1.27 2.74 5.46
C ASP A 52 0.23 3.88 5.28
N SER A 53 0.60 5.11 5.61
CA SER A 53 -0.26 6.28 5.47
C SER A 53 -0.55 6.67 4.01
N TYR A 54 0.24 6.23 3.05
CA TYR A 54 -0.06 6.38 1.62
C TYR A 54 -1.29 5.58 1.21
N VAL A 55 -1.61 4.51 1.95
CA VAL A 55 -2.76 3.64 1.74
C VAL A 55 -3.93 4.00 2.65
N GLN A 56 -3.68 4.29 3.93
CA GLN A 56 -4.73 4.72 4.87
C GLN A 56 -5.24 6.13 4.59
N ASN A 57 -4.49 6.96 3.86
CA ASN A 57 -4.73 8.37 3.56
C ASN A 57 -4.56 9.33 4.76
N HIS A 58 -3.68 8.95 5.70
CA HIS A 58 -3.35 9.75 6.88
C HIS A 58 -4.60 10.15 7.68
N VAL A 59 -5.04 11.42 7.61
CA VAL A 59 -6.21 11.94 8.33
C VAL A 59 -7.43 12.17 7.43
N ARG A 60 -7.30 11.87 6.13
CA ARG A 60 -8.37 12.07 5.13
C ARG A 60 -9.11 10.76 4.85
N PRO A 61 -10.34 10.82 4.31
CA PRO A 61 -11.08 9.63 3.89
C PRO A 61 -10.32 8.80 2.86
N VAL A 62 -10.38 7.46 2.99
CA VAL A 62 -9.78 6.52 2.04
C VAL A 62 -10.37 6.69 0.63
N GLU A 63 -11.62 7.09 0.55
CA GLU A 63 -12.37 7.31 -0.69
C GLU A 63 -11.78 8.42 -1.58
N GLU A 64 -10.96 9.31 -1.02
CA GLU A 64 -10.24 10.32 -1.77
C GLU A 64 -9.01 9.77 -2.51
N THR A 65 -8.55 8.55 -2.16
CA THR A 65 -7.31 7.98 -2.69
C THR A 65 -7.43 7.53 -4.15
N TRP A 66 -6.30 7.56 -4.87
CA TRP A 66 -6.23 7.08 -6.25
C TRP A 66 -6.63 5.60 -6.38
N HIS A 67 -6.25 4.76 -5.43
CA HIS A 67 -6.54 3.32 -5.46
C HIS A 67 -8.01 3.01 -5.19
N TYR A 68 -8.70 3.77 -4.31
CA TYR A 68 -10.14 3.63 -4.16
C TYR A 68 -10.89 4.10 -5.41
N LYS A 69 -10.52 5.26 -5.96
CA LYS A 69 -11.11 5.81 -7.18
C LYS A 69 -10.92 4.88 -8.38
N LEU A 70 -9.72 4.23 -8.48
CA LEU A 70 -9.47 3.20 -9.49
C LEU A 70 -10.42 2.01 -9.31
N ALA A 71 -10.52 1.49 -8.08
CA ALA A 71 -11.41 0.37 -7.78
C ALA A 71 -12.88 0.70 -8.08
N ALA A 72 -13.33 1.92 -7.76
CA ALA A 72 -14.68 2.36 -8.08
C ALA A 72 -14.91 2.46 -9.60
N LYS A 73 -13.94 3.00 -10.36
CA LYS A 73 -13.99 3.12 -11.82
C LYS A 73 -14.14 1.77 -12.52
N TYR A 74 -13.44 0.75 -12.05
CA TYR A 74 -13.44 -0.60 -12.63
C TYR A 74 -14.36 -1.58 -11.91
N ASN A 75 -15.22 -1.08 -11.02
CA ASN A 75 -16.13 -1.90 -10.22
C ASN A 75 -15.43 -3.06 -9.52
N MET A 76 -14.24 -2.83 -8.97
CA MET A 76 -13.46 -3.86 -8.28
C MET A 76 -14.00 -4.10 -6.87
N GLU A 77 -13.85 -5.32 -6.37
CA GLU A 77 -13.83 -5.55 -4.94
C GLU A 77 -12.55 -4.91 -4.39
N TYR A 78 -12.69 -4.05 -3.39
CA TYR A 78 -11.57 -3.26 -2.86
C TYR A 78 -11.38 -3.53 -1.37
N ARG A 79 -10.17 -3.93 -0.99
CA ARG A 79 -9.78 -4.27 0.37
C ARG A 79 -8.56 -3.44 0.80
N ASN A 80 -8.76 -2.51 1.77
CA ASN A 80 -7.71 -1.59 2.22
C ASN A 80 -7.09 -2.05 3.54
N PHE A 81 -5.78 -2.28 3.52
CA PHE A 81 -4.96 -2.65 4.69
C PHE A 81 -3.86 -1.60 4.95
N GLY A 82 -4.19 -0.33 4.82
CA GLY A 82 -3.32 0.78 5.21
C GLY A 82 -3.23 0.92 6.74
N TRP A 83 -2.06 1.32 7.24
CA TRP A 83 -1.86 1.65 8.65
C TRP A 83 -0.87 2.79 8.79
N ASN A 84 -1.34 3.95 9.19
CA ASN A 84 -0.49 5.14 9.37
C ASN A 84 0.76 4.81 10.19
N GLY A 85 1.92 5.28 9.71
CA GLY A 85 3.18 5.07 10.39
C GLY A 85 3.78 3.66 10.29
N ASN A 86 3.10 2.71 9.64
CA ASN A 86 3.58 1.33 9.53
C ASN A 86 4.86 1.21 8.68
N CYS A 87 5.70 0.26 9.02
CA CYS A 87 6.96 -0.05 8.33
C CYS A 87 6.91 -1.44 7.70
N VAL A 88 7.72 -1.66 6.67
CA VAL A 88 7.99 -2.99 6.14
C VAL A 88 8.75 -3.82 7.16
N ALA A 89 9.84 -3.27 7.73
CA ALA A 89 10.81 -3.99 8.52
C ALA A 89 10.69 -3.82 10.03
N TYR A 90 10.13 -2.70 10.49
CA TYR A 90 10.16 -2.34 11.91
C TYR A 90 8.79 -2.53 12.56
N ASP A 91 8.74 -3.32 13.64
CA ASP A 91 7.56 -3.37 14.51
C ASP A 91 7.40 -2.03 15.25
N ARG A 92 6.21 -1.46 15.14
CA ARG A 92 5.85 -0.20 15.78
C ARG A 92 4.56 -0.31 16.59
N THR A 93 4.24 -1.52 17.04
CA THR A 93 3.03 -1.80 17.83
C THR A 93 2.97 -0.96 19.10
N ALA A 94 4.10 -0.79 19.79
CA ALA A 94 4.20 0.05 21.00
C ALA A 94 3.90 1.54 20.73
N GLU A 95 4.06 1.99 19.49
CA GLU A 95 3.78 3.37 19.05
C GLU A 95 2.38 3.49 18.41
N ASN A 96 1.55 2.45 18.42
CA ASN A 96 0.24 2.33 17.72
C ASN A 96 0.32 2.42 16.18
N PHE A 97 1.47 2.10 15.60
CA PHE A 97 1.69 2.04 14.16
C PHE A 97 1.74 0.61 13.61
N GLY A 98 1.40 -0.37 14.45
CA GLY A 98 1.19 -1.77 14.14
C GLY A 98 2.47 -2.60 13.97
N PRO A 99 2.31 -3.93 13.86
CA PRO A 99 3.39 -4.85 13.57
C PRO A 99 3.96 -4.60 12.18
N ALA A 100 5.20 -5.02 11.95
CA ALA A 100 5.87 -4.85 10.67
C ALA A 100 5.10 -5.55 9.53
N MET A 101 5.16 -4.98 8.31
CA MET A 101 4.42 -5.51 7.17
C MET A 101 4.88 -6.92 6.79
N PHE A 102 6.17 -7.26 7.00
CA PHE A 102 6.70 -8.60 6.73
C PHE A 102 6.09 -9.70 7.62
N GLU A 103 5.41 -9.33 8.71
CA GLU A 103 4.61 -10.24 9.55
C GLU A 103 3.12 -10.05 9.26
N ARG A 104 2.69 -8.80 9.11
CA ARG A 104 1.28 -8.42 8.98
C ARG A 104 0.62 -8.88 7.67
N TYR A 105 1.38 -9.19 6.61
CA TYR A 105 0.80 -9.68 5.35
C TYR A 105 -0.07 -10.94 5.52
N GLN A 106 0.15 -11.71 6.58
CA GLN A 106 -0.59 -12.94 6.87
C GLN A 106 -2.09 -12.70 7.10
N VAL A 107 -2.48 -11.49 7.58
CA VAL A 107 -3.90 -11.15 7.83
C VAL A 107 -4.64 -10.67 6.58
N LEU A 108 -3.96 -10.50 5.46
CA LEU A 108 -4.59 -10.17 4.20
C LEU A 108 -5.55 -11.28 3.76
N PRO A 109 -6.58 -11.00 2.93
CA PRO A 109 -7.54 -11.99 2.47
C PRO A 109 -6.86 -13.18 1.79
N GLU A 110 -7.53 -14.32 1.76
CA GLU A 110 -7.00 -15.54 1.10
C GLU A 110 -6.99 -15.42 -0.43
N HIS A 111 -7.77 -14.51 -1.00
CA HIS A 111 -7.84 -14.29 -2.44
C HIS A 111 -7.64 -12.82 -2.79
N ALA A 112 -6.89 -12.59 -3.87
CA ALA A 112 -6.78 -11.32 -4.57
C ALA A 112 -6.40 -11.57 -6.04
N ASP A 113 -6.91 -10.75 -6.96
CA ASP A 113 -6.43 -10.70 -8.34
C ASP A 113 -5.26 -9.71 -8.47
N TYR A 114 -5.29 -8.63 -7.70
CA TYR A 114 -4.26 -7.61 -7.64
C TYR A 114 -3.86 -7.35 -6.18
N VAL A 115 -2.57 -7.33 -5.92
CA VAL A 115 -1.99 -6.94 -4.62
C VAL A 115 -1.01 -5.82 -4.86
N ILE A 116 -1.30 -4.65 -4.30
CA ILE A 116 -0.44 -3.46 -4.43
C ILE A 116 0.12 -3.09 -3.07
N VAL A 117 1.43 -2.99 -2.97
CA VAL A 117 2.13 -2.59 -1.74
C VAL A 117 2.69 -1.17 -1.90
N CYS A 118 2.25 -0.24 -1.05
CA CYS A 118 2.79 1.12 -0.98
C CYS A 118 3.48 1.31 0.37
N ALA A 119 4.82 1.32 0.40
CA ALA A 119 5.55 1.31 1.65
C ALA A 119 7.00 1.79 1.51
N GLY A 120 7.68 1.94 2.66
CA GLY A 120 9.09 2.30 2.75
C GLY A 120 9.33 3.69 3.34
N HIS A 121 8.35 4.59 3.30
CA HIS A 121 8.50 5.94 3.84
C HIS A 121 8.96 5.94 5.30
N ASN A 122 8.29 5.17 6.14
CA ASN A 122 8.59 5.11 7.57
C ASN A 122 9.85 4.29 7.85
N ASP A 123 10.18 3.31 6.99
CA ASP A 123 11.41 2.54 7.08
C ASP A 123 12.64 3.44 6.89
N ALA A 124 12.64 4.34 5.89
CA ALA A 124 13.72 5.30 5.69
C ALA A 124 13.97 6.17 6.94
N SER A 125 12.90 6.62 7.60
CA SER A 125 12.99 7.37 8.84
C SER A 125 13.55 6.51 9.99
N ARG A 126 13.14 5.25 10.11
CA ARG A 126 13.63 4.32 11.15
C ARG A 126 15.11 3.97 10.97
N MET A 127 15.56 3.69 9.74
CA MET A 127 16.98 3.46 9.45
C MET A 127 17.88 4.59 9.99
N MET A 128 17.43 5.82 9.83
CA MET A 128 18.16 6.98 10.33
C MET A 128 18.27 6.98 11.87
N TYR A 129 17.21 6.55 12.59
CA TYR A 129 17.17 6.60 14.05
C TYR A 129 17.79 5.36 14.72
N THR A 130 17.66 4.17 14.11
CA THR A 130 18.16 2.91 14.71
C THR A 130 19.62 2.63 14.39
N GLY A 131 20.14 3.20 13.30
CA GLY A 131 21.49 2.93 12.82
C GLY A 131 21.66 1.55 12.18
N GLU A 132 20.58 0.78 11.97
CA GLU A 132 20.63 -0.58 11.39
C GLU A 132 20.91 -0.59 9.88
N GLY A 133 20.86 0.58 9.26
CA GLY A 133 21.13 0.74 7.83
C GLY A 133 20.13 0.02 6.92
N THR A 134 20.56 -0.22 5.68
CA THR A 134 19.68 -0.80 4.64
C THR A 134 19.57 -2.32 4.70
N ASP A 135 20.50 -3.02 5.33
CA ASP A 135 20.54 -4.50 5.30
C ASP A 135 19.36 -5.11 6.05
N PHE A 136 19.02 -4.57 7.21
CA PHE A 136 17.84 -5.01 7.96
C PHE A 136 16.54 -4.85 7.14
N PHE A 137 16.35 -3.70 6.52
CA PHE A 137 15.22 -3.47 5.63
C PHE A 137 15.21 -4.46 4.46
N ARG A 138 16.36 -4.68 3.82
CA ARG A 138 16.53 -5.63 2.71
C ARG A 138 16.07 -7.04 3.08
N GLU A 139 16.52 -7.56 4.23
CA GLU A 139 16.16 -8.90 4.70
C GLU A 139 14.65 -9.02 4.95
N LYS A 140 14.05 -8.04 5.60
CA LYS A 140 12.62 -8.05 5.90
C LYS A 140 11.75 -7.86 4.66
N LEU A 141 12.19 -7.05 3.71
CA LEU A 141 11.51 -6.88 2.43
C LEU A 141 11.52 -8.18 1.61
N LYS A 142 12.61 -8.96 1.62
CA LYS A 142 12.66 -10.30 1.01
C LYS A 142 11.60 -11.23 1.61
N VAL A 143 11.52 -11.28 2.94
CA VAL A 143 10.50 -12.09 3.65
C VAL A 143 9.09 -11.68 3.23
N LEU A 144 8.82 -10.36 3.11
CA LEU A 144 7.52 -9.86 2.63
C LEU A 144 7.24 -10.29 1.18
N CYS A 145 8.21 -10.13 0.28
CA CYS A 145 8.07 -10.53 -1.12
C CYS A 145 7.75 -12.02 -1.26
N GLU A 146 8.55 -12.88 -0.60
CA GLU A 146 8.34 -14.34 -0.59
C GLU A 146 6.98 -14.71 -0.01
N GLY A 147 6.60 -14.10 1.12
CA GLY A 147 5.31 -14.32 1.76
C GLY A 147 4.13 -13.96 0.86
N LEU A 148 4.19 -12.82 0.17
CA LEU A 148 3.14 -12.39 -0.76
C LEU A 148 3.07 -13.28 -2.01
N ILE A 149 4.22 -13.71 -2.56
CA ILE A 149 4.27 -14.64 -3.69
C ILE A 149 3.64 -15.99 -3.31
N HIS A 150 3.98 -16.52 -2.14
CA HIS A 150 3.41 -17.78 -1.65
C HIS A 150 1.90 -17.68 -1.39
N LYS A 151 1.45 -16.56 -0.81
CA LYS A 151 0.03 -16.34 -0.50
C LYS A 151 -0.81 -16.13 -1.76
N TYR A 152 -0.25 -15.48 -2.78
CA TYR A 152 -0.97 -15.06 -3.99
C TYR A 152 -0.28 -15.47 -5.29
N PRO A 153 -0.08 -16.77 -5.54
CA PRO A 153 0.71 -17.25 -6.69
C PRO A 153 0.10 -16.90 -8.05
N GLY A 154 -1.20 -16.55 -8.09
CA GLY A 154 -1.91 -16.17 -9.31
C GLY A 154 -2.25 -14.69 -9.43
N ALA A 155 -1.95 -13.88 -8.42
CA ALA A 155 -2.26 -12.46 -8.43
C ALA A 155 -1.21 -11.63 -9.19
N LYS A 156 -1.64 -10.46 -9.67
CA LYS A 156 -0.74 -9.40 -10.13
C LYS A 156 -0.21 -8.65 -8.91
N LEU A 157 1.02 -8.97 -8.50
CA LEU A 157 1.70 -8.34 -7.38
C LEU A 157 2.59 -7.21 -7.88
N CYS A 158 2.49 -6.03 -7.26
CA CYS A 158 3.39 -4.91 -7.54
C CYS A 158 3.64 -4.05 -6.31
N PHE A 159 4.73 -3.27 -6.35
CA PHE A 159 5.05 -2.27 -5.34
C PHE A 159 4.99 -0.87 -5.93
N VAL A 160 4.75 0.12 -5.06
CA VAL A 160 4.82 1.55 -5.37
C VAL A 160 5.77 2.19 -4.37
N THR A 161 6.81 2.87 -4.84
CA THR A 161 7.71 3.61 -3.95
C THR A 161 7.01 4.86 -3.40
N PRO A 162 7.46 5.42 -2.26
CA PRO A 162 7.10 6.79 -1.88
C PRO A 162 7.53 7.79 -2.96
N TRP A 163 7.05 9.05 -2.86
CA TRP A 163 7.55 10.16 -3.69
C TRP A 163 9.04 10.44 -3.39
N ALA A 164 9.68 11.31 -4.18
CA ALA A 164 11.05 11.76 -3.95
C ALA A 164 11.15 12.70 -2.73
N VAL A 165 10.89 12.17 -1.54
CA VAL A 165 10.89 12.94 -0.28
C VAL A 165 12.32 13.37 0.06
N PRO A 166 12.57 14.67 0.33
CA PRO A 166 13.93 15.19 0.57
C PRO A 166 14.39 14.93 2.01
N ARG A 167 14.56 13.66 2.36
CA ARG A 167 15.01 13.23 3.69
C ARG A 167 16.12 12.20 3.58
N PRO A 168 17.00 12.12 4.58
CA PRO A 168 18.03 11.08 4.65
C PRO A 168 17.43 9.68 4.53
N MET A 169 18.19 8.74 3.99
CA MET A 169 17.86 7.32 3.79
C MET A 169 16.72 7.02 2.77
N PHE A 170 16.04 8.03 2.22
CA PHE A 170 15.01 7.79 1.19
C PHE A 170 15.58 7.27 -0.12
N PRO A 171 16.67 7.83 -0.68
CA PRO A 171 17.32 7.28 -1.87
C PRO A 171 17.81 5.85 -1.66
N GLU A 172 18.44 5.58 -0.51
CA GLU A 172 18.99 4.27 -0.16
C GLU A 172 17.87 3.23 0.02
N MET A 173 16.81 3.58 0.76
CA MET A 173 15.63 2.73 0.93
C MET A 173 14.97 2.42 -0.43
N THR A 174 14.79 3.43 -1.28
CA THR A 174 14.20 3.24 -2.61
C THR A 174 15.07 2.33 -3.48
N ALA A 175 16.39 2.50 -3.46
CA ALA A 175 17.31 1.65 -4.19
C ALA A 175 17.20 0.17 -3.76
N VAL A 176 17.14 -0.09 -2.46
CA VAL A 176 16.95 -1.44 -1.93
C VAL A 176 15.60 -2.02 -2.32
N LEU A 177 14.52 -1.23 -2.25
CA LEU A 177 13.18 -1.68 -2.65
C LEU A 177 13.17 -2.11 -4.13
N LEU A 178 13.71 -1.29 -5.02
CA LEU A 178 13.80 -1.58 -6.45
C LEU A 178 14.64 -2.84 -6.72
N GLU A 179 15.80 -2.96 -6.08
CA GLU A 179 16.71 -4.10 -6.24
C GLU A 179 16.06 -5.42 -5.76
N VAL A 180 15.47 -5.42 -4.56
CA VAL A 180 14.84 -6.62 -4.00
C VAL A 180 13.65 -7.04 -4.86
N CYS A 181 12.75 -6.13 -5.19
CA CYS A 181 11.60 -6.47 -6.04
C CYS A 181 12.03 -7.00 -7.41
N ALA A 182 13.08 -6.41 -8.02
CA ALA A 182 13.63 -6.90 -9.28
C ALA A 182 14.17 -8.33 -9.18
N SER A 183 14.79 -8.71 -8.05
CA SER A 183 15.31 -10.08 -7.82
C SER A 183 14.21 -11.15 -7.78
N TYR A 184 12.96 -10.75 -7.46
CA TYR A 184 11.76 -11.60 -7.48
C TYR A 184 10.89 -11.39 -8.72
N SER A 185 11.34 -10.61 -9.71
CA SER A 185 10.54 -10.22 -10.88
C SER A 185 9.23 -9.54 -10.53
N ILE A 186 9.15 -8.84 -9.40
CA ILE A 186 7.99 -8.07 -8.97
C ILE A 186 8.04 -6.68 -9.61
N PRO A 187 7.06 -6.28 -10.43
CA PRO A 187 6.99 -4.93 -10.99
C PRO A 187 6.91 -3.84 -9.90
N VAL A 188 7.62 -2.74 -10.11
CA VAL A 188 7.56 -1.58 -9.21
C VAL A 188 7.22 -0.33 -10.00
N PHE A 189 6.20 0.40 -9.54
CA PHE A 189 6.02 1.77 -9.98
C PHE A 189 6.98 2.68 -9.18
N ASP A 190 8.07 3.10 -9.82
CA ASP A 190 9.02 4.05 -9.20
C ASP A 190 8.43 5.47 -9.21
N ALA A 191 7.71 5.79 -8.12
CA ALA A 191 7.07 7.07 -7.96
C ALA A 191 8.07 8.21 -7.68
N THR A 192 9.32 7.91 -7.33
CA THR A 192 10.36 8.93 -7.17
C THR A 192 10.69 9.59 -8.50
N ARG A 193 10.55 8.87 -9.63
CA ARG A 193 10.90 9.33 -10.98
C ARG A 193 9.68 9.56 -11.87
N ASN A 194 8.62 8.77 -11.69
CA ASN A 194 7.53 8.68 -12.66
C ASN A 194 6.20 9.25 -12.18
N SER A 195 6.10 9.68 -10.91
CA SER A 195 4.82 10.14 -10.33
C SER A 195 4.31 11.47 -10.91
N GLY A 196 5.21 12.41 -11.24
CA GLY A 196 4.82 13.78 -11.50
C GLY A 196 4.41 14.54 -10.23
N ILE A 197 4.78 14.03 -9.06
CA ILE A 197 4.54 14.65 -7.75
C ILE A 197 5.79 15.47 -7.38
N TYR A 198 5.70 16.78 -7.48
CA TYR A 198 6.84 17.69 -7.29
C TYR A 198 6.96 18.11 -5.82
N VAL A 199 7.43 17.20 -4.97
CA VAL A 199 7.51 17.36 -3.51
C VAL A 199 8.33 18.59 -3.09
N MET A 200 9.34 18.96 -3.87
CA MET A 200 10.23 20.09 -3.55
C MET A 200 9.59 21.46 -3.79
N ASP A 201 8.54 21.54 -4.60
CA ASP A 201 7.87 22.80 -4.92
C ASP A 201 6.75 23.11 -3.92
N GLU A 202 6.84 24.25 -3.23
CA GLU A 202 5.88 24.65 -2.20
C GLU A 202 4.50 24.98 -2.78
N ASN A 203 4.45 25.62 -3.96
CA ASN A 203 3.20 25.93 -4.63
C ASN A 203 2.49 24.62 -5.04
N PHE A 204 3.24 23.64 -5.54
CA PHE A 204 2.69 22.33 -5.84
C PHE A 204 2.12 21.66 -4.59
N ARG A 205 2.86 21.69 -3.46
CA ARG A 205 2.35 21.10 -2.20
C ARG A 205 1.10 21.82 -1.69
N SER A 206 1.03 23.14 -1.82
CA SER A 206 -0.15 23.90 -1.39
C SER A 206 -1.44 23.51 -2.13
N ILE A 207 -1.33 22.98 -3.36
CA ILE A 207 -2.46 22.57 -4.20
C ILE A 207 -2.77 21.07 -4.00
N TYR A 208 -1.76 20.21 -3.93
CA TYR A 208 -1.90 18.76 -4.10
C TYR A 208 -1.61 17.93 -2.84
N PHE A 209 -1.11 18.53 -1.75
CA PHE A 209 -0.87 17.83 -0.50
C PHE A 209 -1.88 18.23 0.58
N GLN A 210 -1.93 17.49 1.67
CA GLN A 210 -2.86 17.75 2.78
C GLN A 210 -2.55 19.06 3.52
N SER A 211 -1.29 19.52 3.44
CA SER A 211 -0.87 20.87 3.82
C SER A 211 0.40 21.27 3.05
N PRO A 212 0.74 22.57 2.97
CA PRO A 212 1.96 23.03 2.29
C PRO A 212 3.26 22.48 2.89
N GLY A 213 3.26 22.17 4.18
CA GLY A 213 4.39 21.57 4.90
C GLY A 213 4.49 20.06 4.81
N ASP A 214 3.43 19.39 4.33
CA ASP A 214 3.40 17.95 4.13
C ASP A 214 4.19 17.56 2.88
N THR A 215 5.05 16.57 3.00
CA THR A 215 5.85 16.04 1.88
C THR A 215 5.50 14.59 1.54
N ALA A 216 4.49 14.02 2.22
CA ALA A 216 4.10 12.63 2.07
C ALA A 216 2.66 12.45 1.56
N HIS A 217 1.69 13.16 2.13
CA HIS A 217 0.27 12.84 1.98
C HIS A 217 -0.41 13.76 0.97
N LEU A 218 -0.87 13.19 -0.12
CA LEU A 218 -1.67 13.89 -1.12
C LEU A 218 -3.09 14.18 -0.58
N ASN A 219 -3.66 15.31 -1.02
CA ASN A 219 -5.08 15.56 -0.89
C ASN A 219 -5.86 14.94 -2.07
N ALA A 220 -7.18 15.14 -2.13
CA ALA A 220 -8.04 14.56 -3.18
C ALA A 220 -7.57 14.95 -4.60
N ALA A 221 -7.14 16.21 -4.81
CA ALA A 221 -6.65 16.67 -6.11
C ALA A 221 -5.30 16.03 -6.47
N GLY A 222 -4.41 15.82 -5.49
CA GLY A 222 -3.15 15.10 -5.69
C GLY A 222 -3.36 13.65 -6.05
N HIS A 223 -4.33 12.99 -5.43
CA HIS A 223 -4.72 11.64 -5.80
C HIS A 223 -5.33 11.57 -7.21
N ASP A 224 -6.13 12.55 -7.62
CA ASP A 224 -6.66 12.63 -8.99
C ASP A 224 -5.56 12.82 -10.04
N LEU A 225 -4.55 13.63 -9.72
CA LEU A 225 -3.37 13.82 -10.58
C LEU A 225 -2.56 12.52 -10.76
N PHE A 226 -2.45 11.71 -9.71
CA PHE A 226 -1.64 10.48 -9.72
C PHE A 226 -2.38 9.27 -10.32
N LEU A 227 -3.72 9.23 -10.21
CA LEU A 227 -4.56 8.12 -10.66
C LEU A 227 -4.28 7.66 -12.10
N PRO A 228 -4.22 8.53 -13.15
CA PRO A 228 -3.99 8.06 -14.52
C PRO A 228 -2.66 7.32 -14.73
N LYS A 229 -1.62 7.67 -13.96
CA LYS A 229 -0.31 7.01 -14.03
C LYS A 229 -0.38 5.60 -13.47
N MET A 230 -1.04 5.44 -12.34
CA MET A 230 -1.23 4.12 -11.73
C MET A 230 -2.18 3.24 -12.54
N GLU A 231 -3.23 3.83 -13.11
CA GLU A 231 -4.13 3.13 -14.03
C GLU A 231 -3.37 2.56 -15.23
N HIS A 232 -2.56 3.40 -15.89
CA HIS A 232 -1.74 2.96 -17.03
C HIS A 232 -0.78 1.83 -16.64
N PHE A 233 -0.11 1.96 -15.50
CA PHE A 233 0.82 0.95 -14.99
C PHE A 233 0.11 -0.39 -14.72
N LEU A 234 -1.03 -0.36 -14.04
CA LEU A 234 -1.76 -1.57 -13.64
C LEU A 234 -2.43 -2.29 -14.84
N LEU A 235 -2.87 -1.54 -15.84
CA LEU A 235 -3.39 -2.12 -17.08
C LEU A 235 -2.30 -2.81 -17.90
N GLY A 236 -1.02 -2.47 -17.69
CA GLY A 236 0.13 -3.08 -18.34
C GLY A 236 0.69 -4.33 -17.63
N LEU A 237 0.18 -4.70 -16.43
CA LEU A 237 0.56 -5.91 -15.71
C LEU A 237 -0.21 -7.13 -16.27
#